data_e5ceb9b169b61a791d1f01f0596521e9
#
_entry.id   e5ceb9b169b61a791d1f01f0596521e9
#
_cell.length_a   1.000
_cell.length_b   1.000
_cell.length_c   1.000
_cell.angle_alpha   90.00
_cell.angle_beta   90.00
_cell.angle_gamma   90.00
#
_symmetry.space_group_name_H-M   'P 1'
#
loop_
_entity.id
_entity.type
_entity.pdbx_description
1 polymer ?
#
loop_
_entity_poly.entity_id
_entity_poly.type
_entity_poly.pdbx_seq_one_letter_code
_entity_poly.pdbx_strand_id
1 'polypeptide(L)'
;VTMQRLLENSDWENYTPEQLKEALMEYAKETQEADLALEHDYAKSQLKEAEEAAIADDEVYHLLEHFEIPNTINNVIAANRLLNKRNQVFSQLFNSDEVFSGEEVDFAAIEQDILEKFSEALKTPEEMAAAQEALAETAENVMKTMIADEKHITSMDIRELKLMNTQLSIAGKMADEEEYNIPVLVGDEVTNLSLKIVRGTKRHGMVEIMFEMENAGKVAASIAAKEEGITGLIAADDQDTEDLLSKNADKIAESLGENCALKCTYAEDLDFS
;
A
#
# COMPACT_ATOMS: atom_id res chain seq x y z
N VAL A 1 7.74 36.08 0.60
CA VAL A 1 6.70 35.04 0.42
C VAL A 1 6.41 34.54 1.81
N THR A 2 5.25 34.91 2.37
CA THR A 2 4.86 34.52 3.73
C THR A 2 4.65 32.99 3.77
N MET A 3 5.01 32.37 4.86
CA MET A 3 4.83 30.95 5.21
C MET A 3 3.39 30.49 5.01
N GLN A 4 2.43 31.38 5.22
CA GLN A 4 1.03 31.22 4.92
C GLN A 4 0.78 30.76 3.47
N ARG A 5 1.47 31.36 2.49
CA ARG A 5 1.42 30.91 1.09
C ARG A 5 2.11 29.58 0.84
N LEU A 6 3.05 29.19 1.70
CA LEU A 6 3.72 27.91 1.60
C LEU A 6 2.80 26.75 2.04
N LEU A 7 1.99 26.90 3.06
CA LEU A 7 1.06 25.86 3.50
C LEU A 7 -0.27 25.86 2.71
N GLU A 8 -0.77 27.04 2.33
CA GLU A 8 -2.02 27.15 1.55
C GLU A 8 -1.87 26.77 0.08
N ASN A 9 -0.74 27.09 -0.55
CA ASN A 9 -0.53 26.97 -1.99
C ASN A 9 0.71 26.19 -2.39
N SER A 10 1.45 25.56 -1.46
CA SER A 10 2.64 24.84 -1.81
C SER A 10 2.45 23.35 -1.77
N ASP A 11 3.18 22.70 -2.62
CA ASP A 11 3.36 21.27 -2.67
C ASP A 11 4.34 20.85 -1.56
N TRP A 12 4.03 21.15 -0.27
CA TRP A 12 4.89 20.79 0.85
C TRP A 12 5.06 19.26 0.99
N GLU A 13 4.15 18.49 0.45
CA GLU A 13 4.27 17.03 0.32
C GLU A 13 5.50 16.62 -0.50
N ASN A 14 6.04 17.51 -1.33
CA ASN A 14 7.28 17.32 -2.07
C ASN A 14 8.53 17.77 -1.30
N TYR A 15 8.37 18.26 -0.06
CA TYR A 15 9.49 18.57 0.82
C TYR A 15 10.08 17.29 1.43
N THR A 16 11.35 17.33 1.80
CA THR A 16 11.90 16.34 2.71
C THR A 16 11.32 16.55 4.11
N PRO A 17 11.37 15.52 5.00
CA PRO A 17 10.94 15.66 6.39
C PRO A 17 11.59 16.86 7.11
N GLU A 18 12.87 17.13 6.87
CA GLU A 18 13.61 18.25 7.46
C GLU A 18 13.09 19.60 6.97
N GLN A 19 12.84 19.74 5.67
CA GLN A 19 12.30 20.95 5.06
C GLN A 19 10.89 21.27 5.58
N LEU A 20 10.03 20.26 5.71
CA LEU A 20 8.69 20.46 6.28
C LEU A 20 8.77 20.85 7.76
N LYS A 21 9.67 20.23 8.53
CA LYS A 21 9.88 20.58 9.94
C LYS A 21 10.30 22.04 10.12
N GLU A 22 11.25 22.54 9.31
CA GLU A 22 11.67 23.93 9.31
C GLU A 22 10.50 24.86 8.96
N ALA A 23 9.73 24.52 7.92
CA ALA A 23 8.57 25.27 7.49
C ALA A 23 7.50 25.37 8.58
N LEU A 24 7.18 24.27 9.27
CA LEU A 24 6.21 24.24 10.37
C LEU A 24 6.69 25.04 11.59
N MET A 25 8.00 25.03 11.90
CA MET A 25 8.58 25.82 12.99
C MET A 25 8.48 27.33 12.71
N GLU A 26 8.68 27.75 11.47
CA GLU A 26 8.57 29.14 11.05
C GLU A 26 7.10 29.60 11.06
N TYR A 27 6.21 28.78 10.53
CA TYR A 27 4.76 28.99 10.59
C TYR A 27 4.25 29.18 12.03
N ALA A 28 4.68 28.35 12.96
CA ALA A 28 4.27 28.44 14.36
C ALA A 28 4.65 29.77 15.04
N LYS A 29 5.62 30.50 14.49
CA LYS A 29 6.04 31.83 15.00
C LYS A 29 5.19 32.97 14.46
N GLU A 30 4.55 32.79 13.30
CA GLU A 30 3.92 33.89 12.55
C GLU A 30 2.40 33.92 12.62
N THR A 31 1.70 32.85 13.04
CA THR A 31 0.26 32.70 12.77
C THR A 31 -0.64 32.71 14.01
N GLN A 32 -1.76 33.48 13.90
CA GLN A 32 -2.91 33.47 14.82
C GLN A 32 -4.23 33.15 14.12
N GLU A 33 -4.26 32.66 12.88
CA GLU A 33 -5.48 32.48 12.09
C GLU A 33 -6.00 31.05 12.11
N ALA A 34 -7.33 30.88 12.36
CA ALA A 34 -7.98 29.59 12.56
C ALA A 34 -8.11 28.73 11.28
N ASP A 35 -8.16 29.34 10.10
CA ASP A 35 -8.38 28.62 8.83
C ASP A 35 -7.16 27.80 8.39
N LEU A 36 -5.98 28.10 8.92
CA LEU A 36 -4.76 27.36 8.64
C LEU A 36 -4.44 26.26 9.66
N ALA A 37 -5.22 26.19 10.74
CA ALA A 37 -4.99 25.21 11.80
C ALA A 37 -5.14 23.76 11.29
N LEU A 38 -6.13 23.50 10.43
CA LEU A 38 -6.37 22.17 9.87
C LEU A 38 -5.22 21.73 8.94
N GLU A 39 -4.78 22.61 8.05
CA GLU A 39 -3.66 22.31 7.14
C GLU A 39 -2.35 22.10 7.91
N HIS A 40 -2.13 22.89 8.95
CA HIS A 40 -0.98 22.75 9.84
C HIS A 40 -1.02 21.42 10.64
N ASP A 41 -2.18 21.03 11.14
CA ASP A 41 -2.33 19.78 11.89
C ASP A 41 -2.18 18.57 10.95
N TYR A 42 -2.70 18.67 9.74
CA TYR A 42 -2.50 17.66 8.69
C TYR A 42 -1.02 17.53 8.31
N ALA A 43 -0.34 18.65 8.04
CA ALA A 43 1.10 18.63 7.73
C ALA A 43 1.93 18.04 8.87
N LYS A 44 1.57 18.31 10.13
CA LYS A 44 2.21 17.68 11.30
C LYS A 44 1.97 16.18 11.37
N SER A 45 0.75 15.74 11.08
CA SER A 45 0.42 14.32 11.05
C SER A 45 1.23 13.59 9.98
N GLN A 46 1.35 14.17 8.79
CA GLN A 46 2.14 13.60 7.69
C GLN A 46 3.64 13.59 8.01
N LEU A 47 4.16 14.66 8.62
CA LEU A 47 5.55 14.67 9.08
C LEU A 47 5.82 13.58 10.11
N LYS A 48 4.91 13.40 11.08
CA LYS A 48 5.03 12.34 12.09
C LYS A 48 5.03 10.95 11.45
N GLU A 49 4.13 10.68 10.50
CA GLU A 49 4.08 9.41 9.78
C GLU A 49 5.38 9.15 9.00
N ALA A 50 5.93 10.18 8.35
CA ALA A 50 7.21 10.07 7.65
C ALA A 50 8.40 9.85 8.61
N GLU A 51 8.42 10.52 9.78
CA GLU A 51 9.44 10.30 10.81
C GLU A 51 9.34 8.89 11.43
N GLU A 52 8.14 8.39 11.68
CA GLU A 52 7.92 7.01 12.14
C GLU A 52 8.43 6.00 11.11
N ALA A 53 8.14 6.21 9.84
CA ALA A 53 8.65 5.39 8.73
C ALA A 53 10.17 5.37 8.69
N ALA A 54 10.80 6.53 8.88
CA ALA A 54 12.26 6.68 8.88
C ALA A 54 12.96 5.94 10.04
N ILE A 55 12.28 5.80 11.18
CA ILE A 55 12.82 5.13 12.36
C ILE A 55 12.58 3.62 12.30
N ALA A 56 11.46 3.22 11.71
CA ALA A 56 11.01 1.83 11.74
C ALA A 56 11.79 0.94 10.77
N ASP A 57 12.22 1.48 9.61
CA ASP A 57 12.70 0.59 8.56
C ASP A 57 13.59 1.28 7.51
N ASP A 58 14.84 0.83 7.41
CA ASP A 58 15.75 1.25 6.34
C ASP A 58 15.23 0.80 4.94
N GLU A 59 14.36 -0.20 4.86
CA GLU A 59 13.80 -0.72 3.60
C GLU A 59 12.98 0.32 2.84
N VAL A 60 12.28 1.22 3.55
CA VAL A 60 11.56 2.33 2.92
C VAL A 60 12.49 3.19 2.08
N TYR A 61 13.66 3.54 2.61
CA TYR A 61 14.65 4.35 1.89
C TYR A 61 15.37 3.55 0.82
N HIS A 62 15.64 2.26 1.06
CA HIS A 62 16.20 1.36 0.05
C HIS A 62 15.27 1.21 -1.15
N LEU A 63 13.96 1.07 -0.93
CA LEU A 63 12.97 1.01 -2.01
C LEU A 63 12.98 2.31 -2.84
N LEU A 64 12.97 3.47 -2.19
CA LEU A 64 13.00 4.76 -2.87
C LEU A 64 14.30 4.96 -3.65
N GLU A 65 15.45 4.63 -3.05
CA GLU A 65 16.77 4.70 -3.70
C GLU A 65 16.86 3.76 -4.90
N HIS A 66 16.39 2.52 -4.75
CA HIS A 66 16.40 1.52 -5.81
C HIS A 66 15.66 1.99 -7.08
N PHE A 67 14.52 2.63 -6.91
CA PHE A 67 13.73 3.20 -8.01
C PHE A 67 14.08 4.65 -8.38
N GLU A 68 15.15 5.21 -7.81
CA GLU A 68 15.57 6.60 -8.01
C GLU A 68 14.46 7.62 -7.67
N ILE A 69 13.68 7.34 -6.62
CA ILE A 69 12.57 8.19 -6.17
C ILE A 69 13.06 9.11 -5.05
N PRO A 70 12.81 10.43 -5.12
CA PRO A 70 13.22 11.37 -4.08
C PRO A 70 12.58 11.08 -2.72
N ASN A 71 13.32 11.30 -1.63
CA ASN A 71 12.85 11.12 -0.24
C ASN A 71 11.95 12.28 0.22
N THR A 72 10.85 12.51 -0.48
CA THR A 72 9.83 13.50 -0.09
C THR A 72 8.81 12.89 0.87
N ILE A 73 8.07 13.74 1.58
CA ILE A 73 7.02 13.32 2.53
C ILE A 73 6.07 12.29 1.88
N ASN A 74 5.52 12.61 0.71
CA ASN A 74 4.60 11.71 0.03
C ASN A 74 5.24 10.38 -0.36
N ASN A 75 6.47 10.42 -0.88
CA ASN A 75 7.15 9.21 -1.32
C ASN A 75 7.51 8.30 -0.14
N VAL A 76 7.98 8.88 0.96
CA VAL A 76 8.31 8.13 2.19
C VAL A 76 7.06 7.48 2.78
N ILE A 77 5.96 8.23 2.92
CA ILE A 77 4.70 7.70 3.44
C ILE A 77 4.14 6.62 2.49
N ALA A 78 4.16 6.87 1.18
CA ALA A 78 3.66 5.92 0.19
C ALA A 78 4.44 4.59 0.23
N ALA A 79 5.78 4.66 0.26
CA ALA A 79 6.64 3.48 0.36
C ALA A 79 6.41 2.73 1.69
N ASN A 80 6.31 3.45 2.80
CA ASN A 80 6.04 2.85 4.10
C ASN A 80 4.69 2.13 4.14
N ARG A 81 3.64 2.69 3.55
CA ARG A 81 2.33 2.02 3.49
C ARG A 81 2.38 0.77 2.64
N LEU A 82 3.10 0.78 1.51
CA LEU A 82 3.28 -0.40 0.67
C LEU A 82 4.03 -1.53 1.38
N LEU A 83 5.03 -1.21 2.20
CA LEU A 83 5.86 -2.19 2.90
C LEU A 83 5.27 -2.61 4.25
N ASN A 84 4.81 -1.65 5.07
CA ASN A 84 4.56 -1.84 6.49
C ASN A 84 3.12 -1.59 6.95
N LYS A 85 2.30 -0.89 6.15
CA LYS A 85 0.90 -0.57 6.48
C LYS A 85 -0.03 -0.99 5.35
N ARG A 86 0.00 -2.27 5.03
CA ARG A 86 -0.62 -2.85 3.83
C ARG A 86 -2.13 -2.65 3.77
N ASN A 87 -2.82 -2.67 4.90
CA ASN A 87 -4.25 -2.39 5.01
C ASN A 87 -4.63 -0.94 4.66
N GLN A 88 -3.65 -0.02 4.57
CA GLN A 88 -3.89 1.38 4.24
C GLN A 88 -3.61 1.73 2.76
N VAL A 89 -3.03 0.80 1.98
CA VAL A 89 -2.59 1.08 0.60
C VAL A 89 -3.74 1.47 -0.30
N PHE A 90 -4.86 0.80 -0.18
CA PHE A 90 -6.04 1.04 -1.03
C PHE A 90 -7.19 1.72 -0.27
N SER A 91 -6.99 2.14 0.98
CA SER A 91 -8.06 2.67 1.84
C SER A 91 -8.76 3.89 1.24
N GLN A 92 -8.03 4.77 0.55
CA GLN A 92 -8.62 5.95 -0.08
C GLN A 92 -9.49 5.60 -1.31
N LEU A 93 -9.29 4.44 -1.91
CA LEU A 93 -10.04 4.03 -3.08
C LEU A 93 -11.26 3.17 -2.70
N PHE A 94 -11.13 2.34 -1.66
CA PHE A 94 -12.15 1.36 -1.28
C PHE A 94 -13.00 1.77 -0.07
N ASN A 95 -12.49 2.66 0.82
CA ASN A 95 -13.23 3.17 1.98
C ASN A 95 -13.69 4.62 1.77
N SER A 96 -13.81 5.04 0.53
CA SER A 96 -14.04 6.45 0.17
C SER A 96 -15.47 6.93 0.41
N ASP A 97 -16.46 6.05 0.59
CA ASP A 97 -17.81 6.44 0.97
C ASP A 97 -17.87 7.24 2.29
N GLU A 98 -16.90 7.03 3.18
CA GLU A 98 -16.75 7.80 4.42
C GLU A 98 -15.94 9.10 4.24
N VAL A 99 -15.04 9.14 3.23
CA VAL A 99 -14.09 10.24 3.02
C VAL A 99 -14.60 11.22 1.97
N PHE A 100 -15.28 10.74 0.93
CA PHE A 100 -15.72 11.57 -0.21
C PHE A 100 -17.23 11.52 -0.37
N SER A 101 -17.91 12.58 -0.03
CA SER A 101 -19.38 12.70 -0.09
C SER A 101 -19.93 13.13 -1.46
N GLY A 102 -19.20 12.92 -2.56
CA GLY A 102 -19.63 13.29 -3.91
C GLY A 102 -20.52 12.24 -4.57
N GLU A 103 -21.66 12.65 -5.14
CA GLU A 103 -22.61 11.75 -5.83
C GLU A 103 -22.15 11.28 -7.24
N GLU A 104 -21.01 11.79 -7.75
CA GLU A 104 -20.58 11.54 -9.13
C GLU A 104 -19.69 10.33 -9.35
N VAL A 105 -19.16 9.71 -8.28
CA VAL A 105 -18.27 8.55 -8.35
C VAL A 105 -18.90 7.37 -7.62
N ASP A 106 -19.20 6.30 -8.36
CA ASP A 106 -19.68 5.03 -7.79
C ASP A 106 -18.47 4.18 -7.35
N PHE A 107 -18.03 4.40 -6.12
CA PHE A 107 -16.88 3.68 -5.55
C PHE A 107 -17.13 2.19 -5.39
N ALA A 108 -18.35 1.76 -5.10
CA ALA A 108 -18.68 0.34 -4.99
C ALA A 108 -18.53 -0.39 -6.34
N ALA A 109 -18.94 0.24 -7.44
CA ALA A 109 -18.73 -0.31 -8.77
C ALA A 109 -17.25 -0.34 -9.15
N ILE A 110 -16.47 0.66 -8.77
CA ILE A 110 -15.02 0.71 -8.98
C ILE A 110 -14.31 -0.40 -8.20
N GLU A 111 -14.65 -0.56 -6.93
CA GLU A 111 -14.12 -1.63 -6.08
C GLU A 111 -14.36 -3.01 -6.71
N GLN A 112 -15.59 -3.29 -7.09
CA GLN A 112 -15.94 -4.57 -7.71
C GLN A 112 -15.17 -4.82 -9.01
N ASP A 113 -15.07 -3.83 -9.89
CA ASP A 113 -14.34 -3.92 -11.17
C ASP A 113 -12.84 -4.21 -10.93
N ILE A 114 -12.22 -3.54 -9.96
CA ILE A 114 -10.81 -3.73 -9.61
C ILE A 114 -10.59 -5.13 -9.04
N LEU A 115 -11.38 -5.57 -8.07
CA LEU A 115 -11.26 -6.90 -7.45
C LEU A 115 -11.45 -8.01 -8.49
N GLU A 116 -12.40 -7.86 -9.43
CA GLU A 116 -12.63 -8.81 -10.52
C GLU A 116 -11.42 -8.87 -11.46
N LYS A 117 -10.90 -7.72 -11.90
CA LYS A 117 -9.71 -7.65 -12.78
C LYS A 117 -8.49 -8.31 -12.15
N PHE A 118 -8.20 -8.06 -10.88
CA PHE A 118 -7.07 -8.71 -10.22
C PHE A 118 -7.29 -10.20 -10.03
N SER A 119 -8.49 -10.63 -9.68
CA SER A 119 -8.79 -12.06 -9.55
C SER A 119 -8.61 -12.83 -10.86
N GLU A 120 -8.91 -12.20 -11.99
CA GLU A 120 -8.69 -12.76 -13.32
C GLU A 120 -7.22 -12.73 -13.75
N ALA A 121 -6.48 -11.71 -13.31
CA ALA A 121 -5.08 -11.46 -13.69
C ALA A 121 -4.06 -12.35 -12.96
N LEU A 122 -4.45 -13.04 -11.88
CA LEU A 122 -3.56 -13.93 -11.09
C LEU A 122 -3.00 -15.14 -11.84
N LYS A 123 -3.07 -15.16 -13.16
CA LYS A 123 -2.65 -16.29 -14.00
C LYS A 123 -1.24 -16.13 -14.56
N THR A 124 -0.87 -14.92 -14.93
CA THR A 124 0.45 -14.63 -15.52
C THR A 124 1.00 -13.28 -15.04
N PRO A 125 2.34 -13.10 -14.99
CA PRO A 125 2.96 -11.83 -14.67
C PRO A 125 2.51 -10.67 -15.59
N GLU A 126 2.30 -10.95 -16.87
CA GLU A 126 1.87 -9.96 -17.86
C GLU A 126 0.44 -9.47 -17.58
N GLU A 127 -0.48 -10.38 -17.19
CA GLU A 127 -1.85 -10.02 -16.81
C GLU A 127 -1.86 -9.25 -15.49
N MET A 128 -1.00 -9.61 -14.55
CA MET A 128 -0.83 -8.88 -13.28
C MET A 128 -0.33 -7.44 -13.50
N ALA A 129 0.68 -7.26 -14.36
CA ALA A 129 1.19 -5.93 -14.70
C ALA A 129 0.10 -5.08 -15.38
N ALA A 130 -0.68 -5.67 -16.29
CA ALA A 130 -1.79 -4.98 -16.94
C ALA A 130 -2.91 -4.60 -15.95
N ALA A 131 -3.22 -5.43 -14.96
CA ALA A 131 -4.18 -5.10 -13.90
C ALA A 131 -3.68 -3.95 -13.01
N GLN A 132 -2.38 -3.91 -12.72
CA GLN A 132 -1.75 -2.83 -11.96
C GLN A 132 -1.80 -1.50 -12.72
N GLU A 133 -1.56 -1.51 -14.03
CA GLU A 133 -1.69 -0.33 -14.89
C GLU A 133 -3.15 0.16 -14.95
N ALA A 134 -4.12 -0.75 -15.12
CA ALA A 134 -5.54 -0.43 -15.11
C ALA A 134 -6.01 0.17 -13.77
N LEU A 135 -5.47 -0.29 -12.65
CA LEU A 135 -5.72 0.29 -11.33
C LEU A 135 -5.22 1.74 -11.26
N ALA A 136 -4.01 2.01 -11.74
CA ALA A 136 -3.44 3.35 -11.76
C ALA A 136 -4.25 4.30 -12.65
N GLU A 137 -4.70 3.85 -13.84
CA GLU A 137 -5.59 4.63 -14.70
C GLU A 137 -6.94 4.91 -14.03
N THR A 138 -7.52 3.93 -13.35
CA THR A 138 -8.78 4.09 -12.63
C THR A 138 -8.65 5.14 -11.53
N ALA A 139 -7.59 5.08 -10.72
CA ALA A 139 -7.31 6.04 -9.68
C ALA A 139 -7.08 7.46 -10.23
N GLU A 140 -6.38 7.61 -11.35
CA GLU A 140 -6.19 8.89 -12.01
C GLU A 140 -7.52 9.47 -12.52
N ASN A 141 -8.41 8.65 -13.06
CA ASN A 141 -9.73 9.07 -13.51
C ASN A 141 -10.63 9.48 -12.34
N VAL A 142 -10.63 8.74 -11.23
CA VAL A 142 -11.31 9.12 -9.99
C VAL A 142 -10.81 10.49 -9.52
N MET A 143 -9.51 10.67 -9.43
CA MET A 143 -8.90 11.94 -9.02
C MET A 143 -9.33 13.10 -9.94
N LYS A 144 -9.33 12.92 -11.27
CA LYS A 144 -9.76 13.95 -12.22
C LYS A 144 -11.24 14.30 -12.03
N THR A 145 -12.09 13.30 -11.84
CA THR A 145 -13.54 13.51 -11.62
C THR A 145 -13.77 14.27 -10.32
N MET A 146 -13.10 13.91 -9.25
CA MET A 146 -13.23 14.57 -7.95
C MET A 146 -12.71 16.01 -7.98
N ILE A 147 -11.56 16.27 -8.62
CA ILE A 147 -11.01 17.63 -8.76
C ILE A 147 -11.96 18.52 -9.61
N ALA A 148 -12.66 17.94 -10.58
CA ALA A 148 -13.64 18.67 -11.40
C ALA A 148 -14.88 19.08 -10.60
N ASP A 149 -15.21 18.40 -9.50
CA ASP A 149 -16.29 18.76 -8.58
C ASP A 149 -15.79 19.74 -7.49
N GLU A 150 -15.52 20.99 -7.90
CA GLU A 150 -14.98 22.05 -7.04
C GLU A 150 -15.81 22.35 -5.77
N LYS A 151 -17.03 21.82 -5.65
CA LYS A 151 -17.95 22.16 -4.55
C LYS A 151 -17.79 21.31 -3.30
N HIS A 152 -17.20 20.12 -3.43
CA HIS A 152 -17.18 19.11 -2.35
C HIS A 152 -15.78 18.60 -1.98
N ILE A 153 -14.75 19.05 -2.68
CA ILE A 153 -13.38 18.61 -2.43
C ILE A 153 -12.60 19.58 -1.54
N THR A 154 -11.96 19.10 -0.51
CA THR A 154 -11.08 19.87 0.38
C THR A 154 -9.62 19.80 -0.07
N SER A 155 -8.77 20.70 0.45
CA SER A 155 -7.31 20.62 0.20
C SER A 155 -6.70 19.33 0.75
N MET A 156 -7.22 18.80 1.85
CA MET A 156 -6.80 17.52 2.43
C MET A 156 -7.17 16.36 1.52
N ASP A 157 -8.36 16.35 0.95
CA ASP A 157 -8.79 15.31 0.00
C ASP A 157 -7.87 15.27 -1.22
N ILE A 158 -7.50 16.43 -1.76
CA ILE A 158 -6.54 16.53 -2.87
C ILE A 158 -5.18 15.94 -2.48
N ARG A 159 -4.71 16.18 -1.25
CA ARG A 159 -3.44 15.65 -0.78
C ARG A 159 -3.48 14.14 -0.58
N GLU A 160 -4.56 13.61 -0.03
CA GLU A 160 -4.76 12.15 0.08
C GLU A 160 -4.84 11.47 -1.30
N LEU A 161 -5.52 12.09 -2.27
CA LEU A 161 -5.54 11.61 -3.65
C LEU A 161 -4.15 11.62 -4.30
N LYS A 162 -3.35 12.66 -4.05
CA LYS A 162 -1.95 12.70 -4.51
C LYS A 162 -1.12 11.61 -3.87
N LEU A 163 -1.29 11.36 -2.57
CA LEU A 163 -0.61 10.29 -1.86
C LEU A 163 -0.98 8.92 -2.42
N MET A 164 -2.27 8.67 -2.66
CA MET A 164 -2.74 7.44 -3.32
C MET A 164 -2.09 7.26 -4.70
N ASN A 165 -2.07 8.31 -5.52
CA ASN A 165 -1.43 8.25 -6.84
C ASN A 165 0.07 7.96 -6.75
N THR A 166 0.74 8.50 -5.72
CA THR A 166 2.15 8.20 -5.43
C THR A 166 2.34 6.72 -5.06
N GLN A 167 1.49 6.16 -4.21
CA GLN A 167 1.50 4.74 -3.85
C GLN A 167 1.36 3.86 -5.11
N LEU A 168 0.39 4.15 -5.97
CA LEU A 168 0.17 3.39 -7.20
C LEU A 168 1.33 3.52 -8.19
N SER A 169 1.97 4.68 -8.26
CA SER A 169 3.16 4.89 -9.08
C SER A 169 4.36 4.05 -8.58
N ILE A 170 4.57 3.97 -7.27
CA ILE A 170 5.63 3.12 -6.69
C ILE A 170 5.27 1.64 -6.91
N ALA A 171 4.03 1.24 -6.65
CA ALA A 171 3.56 -0.12 -6.88
C ALA A 171 3.70 -0.55 -8.35
N GLY A 172 3.50 0.36 -9.30
CA GLY A 172 3.76 0.10 -10.73
C GLY A 172 5.23 -0.20 -11.02
N LYS A 173 6.16 0.54 -10.41
CA LYS A 173 7.60 0.25 -10.54
C LYS A 173 7.99 -1.09 -9.90
N MET A 174 7.38 -1.44 -8.76
CA MET A 174 7.57 -2.75 -8.13
C MET A 174 7.06 -3.88 -9.03
N ALA A 175 5.93 -3.66 -9.71
CA ALA A 175 5.36 -4.63 -10.64
C ALA A 175 6.26 -4.92 -11.86
N ASP A 176 7.05 -3.94 -12.31
CA ASP A 176 8.07 -4.14 -13.36
C ASP A 176 9.17 -5.13 -12.93
N GLU A 177 9.36 -5.31 -11.62
CA GLU A 177 10.29 -6.28 -11.01
C GLU A 177 9.59 -7.54 -10.47
N GLU A 178 8.36 -7.80 -10.91
CA GLU A 178 7.55 -8.96 -10.49
C GLU A 178 7.18 -8.95 -9.00
N GLU A 179 7.06 -7.76 -8.41
CA GLU A 179 6.54 -7.53 -7.07
C GLU A 179 5.22 -6.76 -7.15
N TYR A 180 4.11 -7.43 -6.87
CA TYR A 180 2.75 -6.93 -7.10
C TYR A 180 2.05 -6.57 -5.80
N ASN A 181 1.33 -5.46 -5.82
CA ASN A 181 0.44 -5.03 -4.75
C ASN A 181 -1.01 -5.25 -5.19
N ILE A 182 -1.66 -6.26 -4.64
CA ILE A 182 -2.93 -6.79 -5.10
C ILE A 182 -4.01 -6.49 -4.07
N PRO A 183 -5.07 -5.73 -4.42
CA PRO A 183 -6.23 -5.59 -3.56
C PRO A 183 -6.96 -6.92 -3.48
N VAL A 184 -7.18 -7.41 -2.26
CA VAL A 184 -7.94 -8.64 -1.99
C VAL A 184 -8.99 -8.37 -0.92
N LEU A 185 -10.16 -8.93 -1.12
CA LEU A 185 -11.24 -8.89 -0.14
C LEU A 185 -11.10 -10.07 0.82
N VAL A 186 -10.94 -9.77 2.11
CA VAL A 186 -10.89 -10.77 3.17
C VAL A 186 -11.99 -10.45 4.19
N GLY A 187 -13.03 -11.29 4.21
CA GLY A 187 -14.24 -10.94 4.95
C GLY A 187 -14.95 -9.74 4.29
N ASP A 188 -15.09 -8.65 5.01
CA ASP A 188 -15.68 -7.39 4.54
C ASP A 188 -14.62 -6.27 4.39
N GLU A 189 -13.33 -6.60 4.45
CA GLU A 189 -12.22 -5.66 4.40
C GLU A 189 -11.37 -5.89 3.15
N VAL A 190 -11.03 -4.81 2.43
CA VAL A 190 -10.05 -4.84 1.34
C VAL A 190 -8.67 -4.56 1.91
N THR A 191 -7.77 -5.50 1.75
CA THR A 191 -6.37 -5.36 2.16
C THR A 191 -5.43 -5.47 0.96
N ASN A 192 -4.18 -5.08 1.15
CA ASN A 192 -3.11 -5.25 0.17
C ASN A 192 -2.41 -6.59 0.39
N LEU A 193 -2.46 -7.47 -0.61
CA LEU A 193 -1.63 -8.66 -0.70
C LEU A 193 -0.38 -8.32 -1.53
N SER A 194 0.78 -8.36 -0.93
CA SER A 194 2.05 -8.28 -1.65
C SER A 194 2.43 -9.68 -2.15
N LEU A 195 2.72 -9.77 -3.45
CA LEU A 195 3.15 -11.01 -4.09
C LEU A 195 4.43 -10.75 -4.88
N LYS A 196 5.51 -11.43 -4.52
CA LYS A 196 6.82 -11.34 -5.18
C LYS A 196 7.17 -12.66 -5.83
N ILE A 197 7.52 -12.62 -7.12
CA ILE A 197 7.97 -13.80 -7.86
C ILE A 197 9.50 -13.80 -7.87
N VAL A 198 10.08 -14.80 -7.22
CA VAL A 198 11.53 -15.01 -7.21
C VAL A 198 11.89 -16.10 -8.21
N ARG A 199 12.47 -15.72 -9.33
CA ARG A 199 12.88 -16.65 -10.37
C ARG A 199 14.19 -17.35 -10.00
N GLY A 200 14.13 -18.65 -9.79
CA GLY A 200 15.33 -19.48 -9.57
C GLY A 200 15.98 -19.93 -10.87
N THR A 201 17.18 -20.49 -10.77
CA THR A 201 17.86 -21.12 -11.89
C THR A 201 17.28 -22.52 -12.16
N LYS A 202 16.92 -22.81 -13.43
CA LYS A 202 16.50 -24.14 -13.92
C LYS A 202 15.28 -24.74 -13.23
N ARG A 203 14.07 -24.34 -13.64
CA ARG A 203 12.78 -24.92 -13.25
C ARG A 203 12.41 -24.84 -11.76
N HIS A 204 13.02 -23.95 -11.03
CA HIS A 204 12.66 -23.66 -9.66
C HIS A 204 12.17 -22.21 -9.59
N GLY A 205 10.97 -22.00 -9.10
CA GLY A 205 10.42 -20.68 -8.81
C GLY A 205 9.96 -20.63 -7.36
N MET A 206 10.04 -19.47 -6.77
CA MET A 206 9.49 -19.21 -5.44
C MET A 206 8.54 -18.01 -5.53
N VAL A 207 7.46 -18.07 -4.79
CA VAL A 207 6.53 -16.95 -4.61
C VAL A 207 6.53 -16.61 -3.14
N GLU A 208 6.75 -15.34 -2.85
CA GLU A 208 6.59 -14.77 -1.52
C GLU A 208 5.29 -13.98 -1.48
N ILE A 209 4.48 -14.20 -0.46
CA ILE A 209 3.19 -13.57 -0.27
C ILE A 209 3.16 -12.97 1.12
N MET A 210 2.71 -11.72 1.25
CA MET A 210 2.49 -11.09 2.53
C MET A 210 1.20 -10.28 2.50
N PHE A 211 0.41 -10.37 3.56
CA PHE A 211 -0.76 -9.53 3.78
C PHE A 211 -0.97 -9.27 5.28
N GLU A 212 -1.72 -8.23 5.60
CA GLU A 212 -2.03 -7.83 6.96
C GLU A 212 -3.55 -7.64 7.08
N MET A 213 -4.11 -8.15 8.16
CA MET A 213 -5.53 -8.01 8.48
C MET A 213 -5.68 -7.43 9.88
N GLU A 214 -6.64 -6.53 10.07
CA GLU A 214 -6.86 -5.85 11.34
C GLU A 214 -7.08 -6.82 12.51
N ASN A 215 -7.80 -7.93 12.27
CA ASN A 215 -8.18 -8.90 13.30
C ASN A 215 -7.34 -10.18 13.32
N ALA A 216 -6.37 -10.34 12.43
CA ALA A 216 -5.59 -11.57 12.29
C ALA A 216 -4.07 -11.33 12.17
N GLY A 217 -3.65 -10.06 12.27
CA GLY A 217 -2.24 -9.70 12.17
C GLY A 217 -1.66 -9.90 10.78
N LYS A 218 -0.34 -10.04 10.72
CA LYS A 218 0.42 -10.28 9.50
C LYS A 218 0.52 -11.76 9.21
N VAL A 219 0.34 -12.11 7.95
CA VAL A 219 0.57 -13.46 7.43
C VAL A 219 1.55 -13.37 6.27
N ALA A 220 2.57 -14.22 6.31
CA ALA A 220 3.58 -14.31 5.29
C ALA A 220 3.72 -15.76 4.81
N ALA A 221 3.86 -15.98 3.50
CA ALA A 221 4.06 -17.30 2.93
C ALA A 221 5.19 -17.29 1.90
N SER A 222 6.06 -18.28 1.98
CA SER A 222 7.08 -18.57 0.97
C SER A 222 6.78 -19.94 0.38
N ILE A 223 6.46 -19.98 -0.92
CA ILE A 223 6.04 -21.20 -1.64
C ILE A 223 7.01 -21.44 -2.77
N ALA A 224 7.70 -22.57 -2.72
CA ALA A 224 8.66 -22.97 -3.74
C ALA A 224 8.14 -24.15 -4.56
N ALA A 225 8.15 -23.99 -5.89
CA ALA A 225 7.91 -25.05 -6.84
C ALA A 225 9.23 -25.74 -7.22
N LYS A 226 9.30 -27.05 -7.07
CA LYS A 226 10.46 -27.89 -7.40
C LYS A 226 10.03 -29.03 -8.32
N GLU A 227 10.99 -29.73 -8.92
CA GLU A 227 10.68 -30.91 -9.75
C GLU A 227 9.91 -32.02 -8.99
N GLU A 228 10.10 -32.10 -7.69
CA GLU A 228 9.52 -33.13 -6.82
C GLU A 228 8.14 -32.75 -6.26
N GLY A 229 7.70 -31.50 -6.43
CA GLY A 229 6.46 -30.97 -5.90
C GLY A 229 6.58 -29.55 -5.36
N ILE A 230 5.57 -29.11 -4.62
CA ILE A 230 5.49 -27.79 -4.01
C ILE A 230 5.81 -27.89 -2.53
N THR A 231 6.65 -26.99 -2.03
CA THR A 231 6.93 -26.87 -0.60
C THR A 231 6.68 -25.44 -0.17
N GLY A 232 6.10 -25.23 1.02
CA GLY A 232 5.84 -23.90 1.51
C GLY A 232 5.94 -23.77 3.02
N LEU A 233 6.31 -22.56 3.44
CA LEU A 233 6.27 -22.11 4.82
C LEU A 233 5.25 -20.98 4.90
N ILE A 234 4.30 -21.06 5.83
CA ILE A 234 3.37 -20.01 6.15
C ILE A 234 3.63 -19.58 7.60
N ALA A 235 3.83 -18.31 7.83
CA ALA A 235 4.04 -17.75 9.14
C ALA A 235 2.99 -16.69 9.47
N ALA A 236 2.58 -16.61 10.73
CA ALA A 236 1.70 -15.59 11.25
C ALA A 236 2.30 -14.97 12.52
N ASP A 237 2.08 -13.66 12.73
CA ASP A 237 2.50 -12.94 13.93
C ASP A 237 1.44 -12.96 15.05
N ASP A 238 0.27 -13.56 14.77
CA ASP A 238 -0.80 -13.83 15.72
C ASP A 238 -0.95 -15.34 15.95
N GLN A 239 -1.04 -15.75 17.21
CA GLN A 239 -1.07 -17.18 17.59
C GLN A 239 -2.39 -17.85 17.19
N ASP A 240 -3.50 -17.15 17.30
CA ASP A 240 -4.82 -17.71 16.94
C ASP A 240 -4.91 -17.90 15.42
N THR A 241 -4.30 -16.98 14.67
CA THR A 241 -4.15 -17.06 13.21
C THR A 241 -3.24 -18.22 12.81
N GLU A 242 -2.10 -18.41 13.47
CA GLU A 242 -1.22 -19.58 13.23
C GLU A 242 -1.96 -20.89 13.49
N ASP A 243 -2.66 -21.00 14.61
CA ASP A 243 -3.48 -22.17 14.96
C ASP A 243 -4.55 -22.48 13.88
N LEU A 244 -5.19 -21.43 13.33
CA LEU A 244 -6.17 -21.56 12.25
C LEU A 244 -5.53 -22.06 10.95
N LEU A 245 -4.38 -21.49 10.57
CA LEU A 245 -3.61 -21.88 9.40
C LEU A 245 -3.12 -23.32 9.52
N SER A 246 -2.57 -23.71 10.68
CA SER A 246 -2.11 -25.05 10.97
C SER A 246 -3.23 -26.10 10.86
N LYS A 247 -4.42 -25.78 11.37
CA LYS A 247 -5.62 -26.65 11.26
C LYS A 247 -6.13 -26.83 9.81
N ASN A 248 -5.85 -25.87 8.93
CA ASN A 248 -6.28 -25.88 7.53
C ASN A 248 -5.12 -26.14 6.55
N ALA A 249 -3.92 -26.41 7.03
CA ALA A 249 -2.73 -26.60 6.18
C ALA A 249 -2.93 -27.64 5.07
N ASP A 250 -3.58 -28.78 5.38
CA ASP A 250 -3.87 -29.81 4.40
C ASP A 250 -4.81 -29.32 3.28
N LYS A 251 -5.84 -28.53 3.62
CA LYS A 251 -6.76 -27.95 2.62
C LYS A 251 -6.05 -26.94 1.73
N ILE A 252 -5.17 -26.12 2.31
CA ILE A 252 -4.37 -25.17 1.56
C ILE A 252 -3.43 -25.93 0.62
N ALA A 253 -2.77 -26.98 1.11
CA ALA A 253 -1.90 -27.81 0.30
C ALA A 253 -2.66 -28.49 -0.86
N GLU A 254 -3.85 -29.03 -0.62
CA GLU A 254 -4.71 -29.60 -1.67
C GLU A 254 -5.08 -28.58 -2.75
N SER A 255 -5.30 -27.31 -2.35
CA SER A 255 -5.62 -26.22 -3.31
C SER A 255 -4.43 -25.84 -4.18
N LEU A 256 -3.20 -26.01 -3.69
CA LEU A 256 -1.96 -25.74 -4.43
C LEU A 256 -1.55 -26.87 -5.39
N GLY A 257 -2.11 -28.06 -5.23
CA GLY A 257 -1.93 -29.19 -6.14
C GLY A 257 -1.41 -30.46 -5.47
N GLU A 258 -1.23 -31.49 -6.30
CA GLU A 258 -0.69 -32.77 -5.86
C GLU A 258 0.79 -32.61 -5.44
N ASN A 259 1.23 -33.36 -4.41
CA ASN A 259 2.57 -33.32 -3.84
C ASN A 259 2.97 -31.94 -3.25
N CYS A 260 2.04 -31.29 -2.57
CA CYS A 260 2.31 -30.06 -1.81
C CYS A 260 2.54 -30.37 -0.33
N ALA A 261 3.62 -29.83 0.23
CA ALA A 261 3.95 -29.91 1.66
C ALA A 261 4.03 -28.50 2.24
N LEU A 262 3.11 -28.15 3.13
CA LEU A 262 3.10 -26.88 3.83
C LEU A 262 3.44 -27.05 5.31
N LYS A 263 4.16 -26.08 5.84
CA LYS A 263 4.41 -25.93 7.27
C LYS A 263 3.91 -24.57 7.72
N CYS A 264 3.12 -24.53 8.79
CA CYS A 264 2.74 -23.31 9.46
C CYS A 264 3.61 -23.08 10.71
N THR A 265 3.85 -21.82 11.06
CA THR A 265 4.64 -21.43 12.23
C THR A 265 4.20 -20.06 12.73
N TYR A 266 4.35 -19.85 14.03
CA TYR A 266 4.29 -18.53 14.65
C TYR A 266 5.66 -17.83 14.54
N ALA A 267 5.65 -16.52 14.25
CA ALA A 267 6.85 -15.70 14.27
C ALA A 267 6.47 -14.26 14.67
N GLU A 268 7.13 -13.72 15.70
CA GLU A 268 6.87 -12.36 16.19
C GLU A 268 7.26 -11.29 15.16
N ASP A 269 8.33 -11.53 14.39
CA ASP A 269 8.77 -10.66 13.31
C ASP A 269 8.67 -11.43 11.99
N LEU A 270 7.77 -10.99 11.13
CA LEU A 270 7.62 -11.50 9.78
C LEU A 270 8.36 -10.60 8.81
N ASP A 271 9.58 -10.96 8.52
CA ASP A 271 10.42 -10.32 7.53
C ASP A 271 10.90 -11.35 6.52
N PHE A 272 10.67 -11.09 5.23
CA PHE A 272 11.25 -11.83 4.14
C PHE A 272 12.39 -10.98 3.55
N SER A 273 13.52 -10.96 4.22
CA SER A 273 14.74 -10.38 3.70
C SER A 273 15.60 -11.40 2.94
#